data_192ef4f7b275cb9da1d730e6fe3e46d0
#
_entry.id   192ef4f7b275cb9da1d730e6fe3e46d0
#
_cell.length_a   1.000
_cell.length_b   1.000
_cell.length_c   1.000
_cell.angle_alpha   90.00
_cell.angle_beta   90.00
_cell.angle_gamma   90.00
#
_symmetry.space_group_name_H-M   'P 1'
#
loop_
_entity.id
_entity.type
_entity.pdbx_description
1 polymer ?
#
loop_
_entity_poly.entity_id
_entity_poly.type
_entity_poly.pdbx_seq_one_letter_code
_entity_poly.pdbx_strand_id
1 'polypeptide(L)'
;VTELEPPGDAEIAQRIRLARIAVEESRTPGLRPGRCFQILYEAAYRWSDLAMRAEGWRTKGEGHHETLFSALPHFLGAGADRIARFLDRCRRRRNVVTYGIESPPVTENEVGRLASAVEELDSLVMFWLKSKHPELTPP
;
A
#
# COMPACT_ATOMS: atom_id res chain seq x y z
N VAL A 1 -14.70 -5.99 7.43
CA VAL A 1 -14.85 -5.56 6.03
C VAL A 1 -16.28 -5.12 5.81
N THR A 2 -16.46 -3.97 5.22
CA THR A 2 -17.77 -3.38 4.96
C THR A 2 -17.94 -3.12 3.47
N GLU A 3 -19.08 -3.51 2.91
CA GLU A 3 -19.43 -3.18 1.54
C GLU A 3 -19.87 -1.72 1.45
N LEU A 4 -19.42 -1.02 0.42
CA LEU A 4 -19.80 0.35 0.13
C LEU A 4 -20.29 0.46 -1.29
N GLU A 5 -20.93 1.59 -1.61
CA GLU A 5 -21.27 1.90 -3.00
C GLU A 5 -20.00 1.89 -3.85
N PRO A 6 -20.09 1.42 -5.11
CA PRO A 6 -18.93 1.43 -6.00
C PRO A 6 -18.36 2.85 -6.15
N PRO A 7 -17.02 3.00 -6.17
CA PRO A 7 -16.40 4.30 -6.34
C PRO A 7 -16.55 4.78 -7.78
N GLY A 8 -16.50 6.10 -7.97
CA GLY A 8 -16.38 6.69 -9.30
C GLY A 8 -14.91 6.78 -9.72
N ASP A 9 -14.70 7.08 -10.99
CA ASP A 9 -13.36 7.25 -11.56
C ASP A 9 -12.58 8.40 -10.91
N ALA A 10 -13.27 9.47 -10.51
CA ALA A 10 -12.64 10.61 -9.82
C ALA A 10 -12.08 10.22 -8.46
N GLU A 11 -12.79 9.38 -7.72
CA GLU A 11 -12.31 8.87 -6.43
C GLU A 11 -11.05 8.02 -6.63
N ILE A 12 -11.07 7.12 -7.61
CA ILE A 12 -9.92 6.25 -7.90
C ILE A 12 -8.72 7.08 -8.35
N ALA A 13 -8.92 8.07 -9.23
CA ALA A 13 -7.84 8.96 -9.66
C ALA A 13 -7.20 9.68 -8.48
N GLN A 14 -7.99 10.14 -7.52
CA GLN A 14 -7.48 10.80 -6.32
C GLN A 14 -6.67 9.84 -5.45
N ARG A 15 -7.13 8.59 -5.30
CA ARG A 15 -6.43 7.58 -4.51
C ARG A 15 -5.08 7.21 -5.14
N ILE A 16 -5.03 7.09 -6.47
CA ILE A 16 -3.78 6.87 -7.20
C ILE A 16 -2.81 8.02 -6.94
N ARG A 17 -3.28 9.25 -7.06
CA ARG A 17 -2.45 10.44 -6.85
C ARG A 17 -1.88 10.48 -5.45
N LEU A 18 -2.68 10.21 -4.42
CA LEU A 18 -2.22 10.23 -3.04
C LEU A 18 -1.17 9.16 -2.77
N ALA A 19 -1.33 7.96 -3.34
CA ALA A 19 -0.34 6.90 -3.22
C ALA A 19 1.00 7.32 -3.84
N ARG A 20 0.96 7.93 -5.03
CA ARG A 20 2.16 8.38 -5.74
C ARG A 20 2.82 9.59 -5.08
N ILE A 21 2.03 10.49 -4.51
CA ILE A 21 2.57 11.62 -3.72
C ILE A 21 3.37 11.11 -2.53
N ALA A 22 2.90 10.08 -1.84
CA ALA A 22 3.64 9.49 -0.72
C ALA A 22 5.01 8.97 -1.17
N VAL A 23 5.08 8.31 -2.34
CA VAL A 23 6.38 7.86 -2.88
C VAL A 23 7.30 9.05 -3.16
N GLU A 24 6.79 10.12 -3.75
CA GLU A 24 7.58 11.34 -3.99
C GLU A 24 8.09 11.94 -2.69
N GLU A 25 7.23 12.03 -1.67
CA GLU A 25 7.61 12.54 -0.35
C GLU A 25 8.74 11.72 0.28
N SER A 26 8.74 10.40 0.06
CA SER A 26 9.78 9.52 0.59
C SER A 26 11.17 9.83 0.02
N ARG A 27 11.22 10.51 -1.12
CA ARG A 27 12.48 10.90 -1.79
C ARG A 27 13.00 12.25 -1.36
N THR A 28 12.37 12.90 -0.38
CA THR A 28 12.81 14.21 0.12
C THR A 28 14.21 14.09 0.71
N PRO A 29 15.17 14.94 0.25
CA PRO A 29 16.52 14.90 0.78
C PRO A 29 16.55 15.18 2.28
N GLY A 30 17.42 14.49 3.00
CA GLY A 30 17.61 14.69 4.42
C GLY A 30 16.69 13.90 5.33
N LEU A 31 15.73 13.14 4.79
CA LEU A 31 14.89 12.28 5.61
C LEU A 31 15.69 11.10 6.16
N ARG A 32 15.48 10.80 7.42
CA ARG A 32 16.08 9.62 8.05
C ARG A 32 15.38 8.34 7.52
N PRO A 33 16.09 7.21 7.49
CA PRO A 33 15.50 5.96 6.98
C PRO A 33 14.18 5.57 7.65
N GLY A 34 14.07 5.76 8.96
CA GLY A 34 12.81 5.45 9.68
C GLY A 34 11.63 6.25 9.17
N ARG A 35 11.84 7.53 8.83
CA ARG A 35 10.78 8.36 8.29
C ARG A 35 10.43 7.96 6.85
N CYS A 36 11.45 7.68 6.04
CA CYS A 36 11.23 7.18 4.68
C CYS A 36 10.41 5.88 4.70
N PHE A 37 10.75 4.98 5.61
CA PHE A 37 10.04 3.71 5.77
C PHE A 37 8.55 3.94 6.09
N GLN A 38 8.25 4.85 7.01
CA GLN A 38 6.87 5.16 7.38
C GLN A 38 6.07 5.74 6.21
N ILE A 39 6.68 6.62 5.43
CA ILE A 39 6.04 7.23 4.26
C ILE A 39 5.78 6.19 3.17
N LEU A 40 6.76 5.32 2.91
CA LEU A 40 6.61 4.24 1.93
C LEU A 40 5.58 3.20 2.38
N TYR A 41 5.53 2.91 3.67
CA TYR A 41 4.50 2.05 4.22
C TYR A 41 3.10 2.64 3.99
N GLU A 42 2.94 3.96 4.17
CA GLU A 42 1.68 4.64 3.85
C GLU A 42 1.32 4.47 2.38
N ALA A 43 2.29 4.59 1.48
CA ALA A 43 2.05 4.37 0.05
C ALA A 43 1.53 2.95 -0.22
N ALA A 44 2.16 1.94 0.40
CA ALA A 44 1.71 0.55 0.28
C ALA A 44 0.28 0.36 0.79
N TYR A 45 -0.03 0.98 1.91
CA TYR A 45 -1.38 0.98 2.46
C TYR A 45 -2.37 1.59 1.48
N ARG A 46 -2.05 2.74 0.90
CA ARG A 46 -2.93 3.46 -0.04
C ARG A 46 -3.20 2.66 -1.31
N TRP A 47 -2.18 1.97 -1.86
CA TRP A 47 -2.37 1.10 -3.01
C TRP A 47 -3.27 -0.10 -2.68
N SER A 48 -3.07 -0.69 -1.51
CA SER A 48 -3.87 -1.85 -1.07
C SER A 48 -5.32 -1.45 -0.81
N ASP A 49 -5.53 -0.31 -0.17
CA ASP A 49 -6.86 0.25 0.10
C ASP A 49 -7.59 0.61 -1.20
N LEU A 50 -6.86 1.13 -2.20
CA LEU A 50 -7.42 1.41 -3.52
C LEU A 50 -7.98 0.14 -4.17
N ALA A 51 -7.21 -0.95 -4.13
CA ALA A 51 -7.66 -2.22 -4.73
C ALA A 51 -8.94 -2.73 -4.05
N MET A 52 -8.97 -2.69 -2.73
CA MET A 52 -10.15 -3.10 -1.97
C MET A 52 -11.34 -2.18 -2.28
N ARG A 53 -11.10 -0.87 -2.34
CA ARG A 53 -12.15 0.12 -2.61
C ARG A 53 -12.72 -0.03 -4.02
N ALA A 54 -11.86 -0.33 -5.01
CA ALA A 54 -12.31 -0.57 -6.39
C ALA A 54 -13.27 -1.76 -6.48
N GLU A 55 -13.11 -2.75 -5.59
CA GLU A 55 -14.04 -3.88 -5.50
C GLU A 55 -15.30 -3.56 -4.69
N GLY A 56 -15.43 -2.34 -4.18
CA GLY A 56 -16.61 -1.93 -3.42
C GLY A 56 -16.56 -2.22 -1.92
N TRP A 57 -15.37 -2.51 -1.38
CA TRP A 57 -15.20 -2.86 0.03
C TRP A 57 -14.30 -1.87 0.75
N ARG A 58 -14.34 -1.87 2.06
CA ARG A 58 -13.33 -1.22 2.88
C ARG A 58 -13.17 -1.97 4.20
N THR A 59 -12.00 -1.81 4.81
CA THR A 59 -11.70 -2.30 6.15
C THR A 59 -11.79 -1.17 7.15
N LYS A 60 -12.08 -1.50 8.40
CA LYS A 60 -12.04 -0.55 9.53
C LYS A 60 -11.82 -1.32 10.83
N GLY A 61 -11.40 -0.60 11.88
CA GLY A 61 -11.18 -1.18 13.20
C GLY A 61 -9.79 -1.77 13.36
N GLU A 62 -9.58 -2.48 14.46
CA GLU A 62 -8.31 -3.14 14.75
C GLU A 62 -8.01 -4.21 13.70
N GLY A 63 -6.74 -4.32 13.34
CA GLY A 63 -6.29 -5.32 12.37
C GLY A 63 -6.63 -5.01 10.92
N HIS A 64 -7.13 -3.82 10.60
CA HIS A 64 -7.53 -3.51 9.23
C HIS A 64 -6.35 -3.49 8.26
N HIS A 65 -5.14 -3.10 8.68
CA HIS A 65 -3.94 -3.16 7.84
C HIS A 65 -3.60 -4.60 7.48
N GLU A 66 -3.65 -5.52 8.46
CA GLU A 66 -3.42 -6.94 8.22
C GLU A 66 -4.44 -7.49 7.23
N THR A 67 -5.71 -7.17 7.40
CA THR A 67 -6.77 -7.57 6.49
C THR A 67 -6.54 -7.06 5.07
N LEU A 68 -6.15 -5.78 4.93
CA LEU A 68 -5.86 -5.19 3.62
C LEU A 68 -4.76 -5.94 2.89
N PHE A 69 -3.64 -6.20 3.54
CA PHE A 69 -2.51 -6.86 2.89
C PHE A 69 -2.82 -8.31 2.56
N SER A 70 -3.48 -9.03 3.47
CA SER A 70 -3.85 -10.43 3.23
C SER A 70 -4.87 -10.59 2.11
N ALA A 71 -5.66 -9.56 1.83
CA ALA A 71 -6.66 -9.58 0.76
C ALA A 71 -6.06 -9.34 -0.63
N LEU A 72 -4.82 -8.80 -0.74
CA LEU A 72 -4.21 -8.48 -2.03
C LEU A 72 -4.21 -9.64 -3.03
N PRO A 73 -3.80 -10.88 -2.67
CA PRO A 73 -3.82 -11.97 -3.62
C PRO A 73 -5.24 -12.32 -4.07
N HIS A 74 -6.22 -12.06 -3.22
CA HIS A 74 -7.62 -12.31 -3.55
C HIS A 74 -8.10 -11.42 -4.71
N PHE A 75 -7.64 -10.17 -4.75
CA PHE A 75 -8.00 -9.23 -5.82
C PHE A 75 -7.06 -9.33 -7.01
N LEU A 76 -5.75 -9.34 -6.75
CA LEU A 76 -4.72 -9.22 -7.76
C LEU A 76 -4.24 -10.57 -8.30
N GLY A 77 -4.66 -11.68 -7.70
CA GLY A 77 -4.26 -13.01 -8.09
C GLY A 77 -3.05 -13.53 -7.32
N ALA A 78 -2.70 -14.80 -7.55
CA ALA A 78 -1.63 -15.49 -6.83
C ALA A 78 -0.26 -14.81 -6.99
N GLY A 79 -0.04 -14.06 -8.07
CA GLY A 79 1.19 -13.30 -8.28
C GLY A 79 1.45 -12.25 -7.22
N ALA A 80 0.43 -11.83 -6.46
CA ALA A 80 0.57 -10.85 -5.38
C ALA A 80 0.83 -11.48 -4.01
N ASP A 81 0.89 -12.80 -3.92
CA ASP A 81 1.04 -13.49 -2.64
C ASP A 81 2.35 -13.16 -1.93
N ARG A 82 3.44 -13.12 -2.67
CA ARG A 82 4.76 -12.78 -2.13
C ARG A 82 4.83 -11.34 -1.61
N ILE A 83 4.29 -10.40 -2.37
CA ILE A 83 4.28 -8.99 -1.96
C ILE A 83 3.37 -8.79 -0.74
N ALA A 84 2.23 -9.47 -0.70
CA ALA A 84 1.33 -9.41 0.46
C ALA A 84 2.03 -9.87 1.74
N ARG A 85 2.77 -10.97 1.69
CA ARG A 85 3.55 -11.47 2.84
C ARG A 85 4.66 -10.49 3.24
N PHE A 86 5.34 -9.90 2.27
CA PHE A 86 6.36 -8.89 2.54
C PHE A 86 5.76 -7.68 3.23
N LEU A 87 4.62 -7.16 2.75
CA LEU A 87 3.96 -6.02 3.35
C LEU A 87 3.47 -6.31 4.77
N ASP A 88 3.05 -7.54 5.04
CA ASP A 88 2.69 -7.91 6.41
C ASP A 88 3.91 -7.89 7.34
N ARG A 89 5.08 -8.32 6.88
CA ARG A 89 6.32 -8.16 7.64
C ARG A 89 6.63 -6.68 7.87
N CYS A 90 6.42 -5.84 6.87
CA CYS A 90 6.61 -4.39 7.00
C CYS A 90 5.65 -3.81 8.04
N ARG A 91 4.42 -4.28 8.09
CA ARG A 91 3.44 -3.87 9.10
C ARG A 91 3.96 -4.13 10.51
N ARG A 92 4.49 -5.34 10.75
CA ARG A 92 5.07 -5.70 12.05
C ARG A 92 6.29 -4.83 12.37
N ARG A 93 7.16 -4.63 11.38
CA ARG A 93 8.35 -3.78 11.54
C ARG A 93 7.96 -2.34 11.86
N ARG A 94 6.97 -1.80 11.15
CA ARG A 94 6.45 -0.45 11.39
C ARG A 94 5.90 -0.29 12.80
N ASN A 95 5.18 -1.31 13.32
CA ASN A 95 4.66 -1.27 14.67
C ASN A 95 5.78 -1.24 15.72
N VAL A 96 6.83 -2.02 15.52
CA VAL A 96 8.01 -2.02 16.40
C VAL A 96 8.70 -0.65 16.38
N VAL A 97 8.90 -0.07 15.20
CA VAL A 97 9.55 1.24 15.03
C VAL A 97 8.72 2.36 15.67
N THR A 98 7.39 2.30 15.53
CA THR A 98 6.50 3.35 16.03
C THR A 98 6.28 3.28 17.55
N TYR A 99 6.16 2.07 18.09
CA TYR A 99 5.73 1.86 19.48
C TYR A 99 6.79 1.19 20.36
N GLY A 100 7.82 0.60 19.78
CA GLY A 100 8.88 -0.06 20.54
C GLY A 100 9.95 0.92 21.00
N ILE A 101 10.30 0.87 22.27
CA ILE A 101 11.32 1.76 22.86
C ILE A 101 12.72 1.33 22.45
N GLU A 102 12.95 0.01 22.29
CA GLU A 102 14.25 -0.58 21.99
C GLU A 102 14.23 -1.38 20.68
N SER A 103 13.90 -0.71 19.59
CA SER A 103 13.98 -1.35 18.29
C SER A 103 15.27 -0.96 17.57
N PRO A 104 15.89 -1.87 16.80
CA PRO A 104 16.99 -1.48 15.93
C PRO A 104 16.54 -0.40 14.95
N PRO A 105 17.39 0.60 14.65
CA PRO A 105 17.02 1.63 13.68
C PRO A 105 16.79 1.03 12.30
N VAL A 106 15.87 1.64 11.56
CA VAL A 106 15.60 1.25 10.18
C VAL A 106 16.82 1.54 9.32
N THR A 107 17.19 0.58 8.48
CA THR A 107 18.34 0.72 7.57
C THR A 107 17.91 1.21 6.20
N GLU A 108 18.86 1.76 5.44
CA GLU A 108 18.62 2.15 4.05
C GLU A 108 18.23 0.94 3.18
N ASN A 109 18.77 -0.25 3.50
CA ASN A 109 18.41 -1.47 2.80
C ASN A 109 16.93 -1.82 2.99
N GLU A 110 16.42 -1.67 4.21
CA GLU A 110 14.98 -1.87 4.49
C GLU A 110 14.14 -0.89 3.69
N VAL A 111 14.54 0.39 3.63
CA VAL A 111 13.85 1.42 2.85
C VAL A 111 13.83 1.04 1.37
N GLY A 112 14.98 0.64 0.83
CA GLY A 112 15.09 0.27 -0.60
C GLY A 112 14.21 -0.91 -0.96
N ARG A 113 14.12 -1.91 -0.09
CA ARG A 113 13.27 -3.08 -0.31
C ARG A 113 11.78 -2.71 -0.28
N LEU A 114 11.39 -1.84 0.64
CA LEU A 114 10.01 -1.37 0.69
C LEU A 114 9.68 -0.49 -0.51
N ALA A 115 10.60 0.38 -0.92
CA ALA A 115 10.42 1.21 -2.11
C ALA A 115 10.19 0.35 -3.36
N SER A 116 10.99 -0.71 -3.53
CA SER A 116 10.83 -1.64 -4.66
C SER A 116 9.48 -2.36 -4.61
N ALA A 117 9.05 -2.76 -3.42
CA ALA A 117 7.75 -3.43 -3.25
C ALA A 117 6.59 -2.49 -3.59
N VAL A 118 6.67 -1.23 -3.20
CA VAL A 118 5.63 -0.24 -3.52
C VAL A 118 5.56 0.01 -5.02
N GLU A 119 6.70 0.08 -5.69
CA GLU A 119 6.76 0.24 -7.15
C GLU A 119 6.14 -0.97 -7.87
N GLU A 120 6.44 -2.18 -7.40
CA GLU A 120 5.82 -3.40 -7.92
C GLU A 120 4.32 -3.40 -7.68
N LEU A 121 3.87 -2.96 -6.51
CA LEU A 121 2.45 -2.89 -6.17
C LEU A 121 1.71 -1.88 -7.05
N ASP A 122 2.30 -0.72 -7.32
CA ASP A 122 1.77 0.27 -8.27
C ASP A 122 1.50 -0.41 -9.62
N SER A 123 2.49 -1.10 -10.15
CA SER A 123 2.38 -1.77 -11.45
C SER A 123 1.30 -2.85 -11.44
N LEU A 124 1.25 -3.66 -10.40
CA LEU A 124 0.24 -4.73 -10.26
C LEU A 124 -1.17 -4.16 -10.17
N VAL A 125 -1.36 -3.15 -9.34
CA VAL A 125 -2.68 -2.54 -9.15
C VAL A 125 -3.15 -1.85 -10.42
N MET A 126 -2.27 -1.09 -11.09
CA MET A 126 -2.64 -0.41 -12.33
C MET A 126 -2.99 -1.39 -13.45
N PHE A 127 -2.23 -2.47 -13.60
CA PHE A 127 -2.53 -3.50 -14.58
C PHE A 127 -3.88 -4.17 -14.29
N TRP A 128 -4.11 -4.55 -13.04
CA TRP A 128 -5.35 -5.16 -12.60
C TRP A 128 -6.55 -4.22 -12.81
N LEU A 129 -6.38 -2.94 -12.45
CA LEU A 129 -7.43 -1.94 -12.58
C LEU A 129 -7.85 -1.79 -14.05
N LYS A 130 -6.88 -1.67 -14.95
CA LYS A 130 -7.15 -1.56 -16.40
C LYS A 130 -7.85 -2.79 -16.95
N SER A 131 -7.49 -3.96 -16.46
CA SER A 131 -8.04 -5.23 -16.93
C SER A 131 -9.45 -5.50 -16.41
N LYS A 132 -9.67 -5.24 -15.11
CA LYS A 132 -10.92 -5.61 -14.44
C LYS A 132 -11.89 -4.45 -14.27
N HIS A 133 -11.38 -3.24 -14.13
CA HIS A 133 -12.18 -2.03 -13.91
C HIS A 133 -11.76 -0.91 -14.86
N PRO A 134 -11.87 -1.13 -16.19
CA PRO A 134 -11.44 -0.10 -17.14
C PRO A 134 -12.19 1.22 -16.99
N GLU A 135 -13.44 1.17 -16.52
CA GLU A 135 -14.27 2.34 -16.27
C GLU A 135 -13.74 3.22 -15.13
N LEU A 136 -12.96 2.64 -14.24
CA LEU A 136 -12.35 3.35 -13.10
C LEU A 136 -10.93 3.84 -13.39
N THR A 137 -10.35 3.40 -14.49
CA THR A 137 -8.95 3.70 -14.82
C THR A 137 -8.86 5.10 -15.42
N PRO A 138 -8.01 6.00 -14.89
CA PRO A 138 -7.82 7.33 -15.47
C PRO A 138 -7.27 7.26 -16.89
N PRO A 139 -7.61 8.23 -17.76
CA PRO A 139 -7.08 8.26 -19.11
C PRO A 139 -5.56 8.46 -19.17
#